data_4a2cb8de8b6139a6ff10f84f422cb627
#
_entry.id   4a2cb8de8b6139a6ff10f84f422cb627
#
_cell.length_a   1.000
_cell.length_b   1.000
_cell.length_c   1.000
_cell.angle_alpha   90.00
_cell.angle_beta   90.00
_cell.angle_gamma   90.00
#
_symmetry.space_group_name_H-M   'P 1'
#
loop_
_entity.id
_entity.type
_entity.pdbx_description
1 polymer ?
#
loop_
_entity_poly.entity_id
_entity_poly.type
_entity_poly.pdbx_seq_one_letter_code
_entity_poly.pdbx_strand_id
1 'polypeptide(L)'
;NIYRWFMEGKTPTGIARTLTEQGIPTPAGKEQWCSSTVKSILTNEKYKGSALLQKRFTVDFLTKKSKVNEGEVPQYYIEESHPAIIVPEEFELVQAELLRRQNLRRQYNGKSVFAARLVCGDCGNFFGAKVWHSNSKYRQVIWQCNHKFQGVCKCQTPHLQESVIQQRFQAAVQELLQKRKAILENCQVMLELLTDCTDLEYQLQELETQKMRISEQVQGYVRENSEIVQDQEKYEERYQALVGQYEPLQKQETALQEQRAERLARREQIQGFQRALSGQNGMLPEFDTQLWLAAVERAVVHRDGKIVFVLKDGTELVQKI
;
A
#
# COMPACT_ATOMS: atom_id res chain seq x y z
N ASN A 1 1.15 15.96 11.62
CA ASN A 1 0.16 15.24 12.44
C ASN A 1 -0.65 14.20 11.64
N ILE A 2 -1.16 14.49 10.41
CA ILE A 2 -2.02 13.59 9.63
C ILE A 2 -1.31 12.26 9.33
N TYR A 3 -0.09 12.30 8.83
CA TYR A 3 0.74 11.12 8.55
C TYR A 3 0.99 10.30 9.81
N ARG A 4 1.46 10.95 10.89
CA ARG A 4 1.69 10.31 12.19
C ARG A 4 0.44 9.60 12.72
N TRP A 5 -0.70 10.29 12.77
CA TRP A 5 -1.96 9.69 13.25
C TRP A 5 -2.44 8.53 12.37
N PHE A 6 -2.19 8.62 11.05
CA PHE A 6 -2.49 7.51 10.16
C PHE A 6 -1.59 6.30 10.47
N MET A 7 -0.30 6.52 10.71
CA MET A 7 0.64 5.46 11.10
C MET A 7 0.34 4.90 12.50
N GLU A 8 -0.18 5.69 13.42
CA GLU A 8 -0.69 5.24 14.73
C GLU A 8 -1.99 4.39 14.63
N GLY A 9 -2.52 4.20 13.42
CA GLY A 9 -3.67 3.34 13.18
C GLY A 9 -5.00 4.06 12.96
N LYS A 10 -5.08 5.40 13.07
CA LYS A 10 -6.35 6.12 12.82
C LYS A 10 -6.78 5.97 11.36
N THR A 11 -8.09 5.93 11.14
CA THR A 11 -8.66 5.99 9.79
C THR A 11 -8.70 7.43 9.28
N PRO A 12 -8.74 7.68 7.96
CA PRO A 12 -8.91 9.03 7.42
C PRO A 12 -10.15 9.76 7.99
N THR A 13 -11.24 9.04 8.25
CA THR A 13 -12.44 9.58 8.90
C THR A 13 -12.17 9.95 10.37
N GLY A 14 -11.44 9.13 11.10
CA GLY A 14 -11.04 9.40 12.48
C GLY A 14 -10.10 10.61 12.57
N ILE A 15 -9.16 10.73 11.63
CA ILE A 15 -8.26 11.89 11.53
C ILE A 15 -9.05 13.18 11.23
N ALA A 16 -9.96 13.13 10.26
CA ALA A 16 -10.81 14.26 9.91
C ALA A 16 -11.62 14.75 11.12
N ARG A 17 -12.21 13.84 11.91
CA ARG A 17 -12.91 14.16 13.15
C ARG A 17 -12.00 14.84 14.17
N THR A 18 -10.82 14.25 14.41
CA THR A 18 -9.85 14.83 15.37
C THR A 18 -9.43 16.24 14.97
N LEU A 19 -9.18 16.51 13.69
CA LEU A 19 -8.82 17.84 13.17
C LEU A 19 -9.95 18.85 13.36
N THR A 20 -11.20 18.44 13.10
CA THR A 20 -12.40 19.27 13.31
C THR A 20 -12.58 19.59 14.79
N GLU A 21 -12.47 18.59 15.67
CA GLU A 21 -12.59 18.76 17.13
C GLU A 21 -11.51 19.68 17.71
N GLN A 22 -10.32 19.70 17.13
CA GLN A 22 -9.22 20.59 17.49
C GLN A 22 -9.34 22.00 16.89
N GLY A 23 -10.37 22.28 16.12
CA GLY A 23 -10.58 23.59 15.46
C GLY A 23 -9.52 23.94 14.41
N ILE A 24 -8.80 22.95 13.86
CA ILE A 24 -7.79 23.20 12.84
C ILE A 24 -8.49 23.42 11.50
N PRO A 25 -8.29 24.57 10.83
CA PRO A 25 -8.96 24.85 9.55
C PRO A 25 -8.43 23.93 8.44
N THR A 26 -9.29 23.59 7.47
CA THR A 26 -8.88 22.86 6.27
C THR A 26 -7.97 23.73 5.38
N PRO A 27 -7.23 23.15 4.42
CA PRO A 27 -6.47 23.92 3.42
C PRO A 27 -7.31 24.92 2.61
N ALA A 28 -8.63 24.71 2.55
CA ALA A 28 -9.58 25.62 1.90
C ALA A 28 -10.27 26.58 2.90
N GLY A 29 -9.79 26.69 4.13
CA GLY A 29 -10.31 27.59 5.18
C GLY A 29 -11.65 27.15 5.79
N LYS A 30 -12.11 25.92 5.56
CA LYS A 30 -13.35 25.40 6.15
C LYS A 30 -13.08 24.85 7.54
N GLU A 31 -14.07 24.93 8.43
CA GLU A 31 -13.98 24.41 9.81
C GLU A 31 -14.10 22.87 9.86
N GLN A 32 -14.83 22.27 8.94
CA GLN A 32 -15.08 20.83 8.93
C GLN A 32 -14.17 20.09 7.95
N TRP A 33 -13.46 19.10 8.46
CA TRP A 33 -12.65 18.18 7.67
C TRP A 33 -13.49 17.01 7.15
N CYS A 34 -13.21 16.57 5.94
CA CYS A 34 -13.76 15.35 5.39
C CYS A 34 -12.65 14.31 5.13
N SER A 35 -13.05 13.03 5.13
CA SER A 35 -12.12 11.91 4.91
C SER A 35 -11.45 11.93 3.53
N SER A 36 -12.11 12.51 2.52
CA SER A 36 -11.55 12.68 1.17
C SER A 36 -10.39 13.67 1.16
N THR A 37 -10.49 14.79 1.91
CA THR A 37 -9.39 15.75 2.05
C THR A 37 -8.19 15.10 2.73
N VAL A 38 -8.41 14.34 3.81
CA VAL A 38 -7.33 13.61 4.50
C VAL A 38 -6.69 12.60 3.56
N LYS A 39 -7.47 11.81 2.80
CA LYS A 39 -6.93 10.89 1.80
C LYS A 39 -6.12 11.60 0.74
N SER A 40 -6.62 12.71 0.20
CA SER A 40 -5.90 13.51 -0.80
C SER A 40 -4.54 13.99 -0.27
N ILE A 41 -4.46 14.40 1.00
CA ILE A 41 -3.19 14.77 1.64
C ILE A 41 -2.25 13.57 1.75
N LEU A 42 -2.75 12.43 2.23
CA LEU A 42 -1.96 11.21 2.39
C LEU A 42 -1.42 10.64 1.08
N THR A 43 -2.09 10.87 -0.06
CA THR A 43 -1.72 10.33 -1.38
C THR A 43 -1.07 11.34 -2.32
N ASN A 44 -0.86 12.58 -1.88
CA ASN A 44 -0.30 13.61 -2.72
C ASN A 44 1.24 13.55 -2.68
N GLU A 45 1.84 13.16 -3.79
CA GLU A 45 3.30 13.04 -3.95
C GLU A 45 4.07 14.34 -3.68
N LYS A 46 3.40 15.48 -3.74
CA LYS A 46 4.02 16.77 -3.42
C LYS A 46 4.53 16.84 -1.97
N TYR A 47 3.95 16.09 -1.05
CA TYR A 47 4.44 16.07 0.33
C TYR A 47 5.82 15.42 0.46
N LYS A 48 6.18 14.47 -0.42
CA LYS A 48 7.53 13.88 -0.46
C LYS A 48 8.52 14.63 -1.35
N GLY A 49 8.14 15.79 -1.88
CA GLY A 49 9.00 16.62 -2.72
C GLY A 49 8.92 16.32 -4.22
N SER A 50 8.05 15.44 -4.66
CA SER A 50 7.89 15.07 -6.07
C SER A 50 6.67 15.76 -6.69
N ALA A 51 6.61 15.84 -8.01
CA ALA A 51 5.48 16.40 -8.73
C ALA A 51 5.08 15.53 -9.93
N LEU A 52 3.80 15.14 -9.97
CA LEU A 52 3.19 14.52 -11.16
C LEU A 52 2.43 15.60 -11.93
N LEU A 53 2.91 15.91 -13.13
CA LEU A 53 2.30 16.90 -14.02
C LEU A 53 1.26 16.27 -14.93
N GLN A 54 0.33 17.09 -15.44
CA GLN A 54 -0.75 16.67 -16.35
C GLN A 54 -1.68 15.58 -15.78
N LYS A 55 -1.94 15.62 -14.46
CA LYS A 55 -2.98 14.77 -13.83
C LYS A 55 -4.38 14.98 -14.39
N ARG A 56 -4.62 16.14 -14.97
CA ARG A 56 -5.87 16.51 -15.64
C ARG A 56 -5.55 17.26 -16.91
N PHE A 57 -6.42 17.15 -17.91
CA PHE A 57 -6.34 17.91 -19.16
C PHE A 57 -7.71 18.43 -19.56
N THR A 58 -7.73 19.45 -20.38
CA THR A 58 -8.97 20.04 -20.92
C THR A 58 -9.35 19.28 -22.18
N VAL A 59 -10.46 18.57 -22.14
CA VAL A 59 -10.97 17.76 -23.27
C VAL A 59 -11.55 18.66 -24.37
N ASP A 60 -12.22 19.74 -23.97
CA ASP A 60 -12.84 20.68 -24.87
C ASP A 60 -12.53 22.11 -24.43
N PHE A 61 -11.84 22.84 -25.30
CA PHE A 61 -11.38 24.18 -24.98
C PHE A 61 -12.52 25.21 -24.95
N LEU A 62 -13.64 24.97 -25.64
CA LEU A 62 -14.80 25.85 -25.65
C LEU A 62 -15.57 25.75 -24.34
N THR A 63 -15.87 24.54 -23.90
CA THR A 63 -16.60 24.30 -22.65
C THR A 63 -15.71 24.26 -21.42
N LYS A 64 -14.37 24.29 -21.60
CA LYS A 64 -13.34 24.17 -20.54
C LYS A 64 -13.55 22.94 -19.65
N LYS A 65 -14.18 21.89 -20.16
CA LYS A 65 -14.36 20.64 -19.44
C LYS A 65 -13.01 19.97 -19.21
N SER A 66 -12.69 19.75 -17.94
CA SER A 66 -11.45 19.09 -17.52
C SER A 66 -11.73 17.64 -17.11
N LYS A 67 -10.94 16.69 -17.63
CA LYS A 67 -10.97 15.27 -17.29
C LYS A 67 -9.69 14.88 -16.54
N VAL A 68 -9.78 13.86 -15.69
CA VAL A 68 -8.59 13.19 -15.13
C VAL A 68 -7.88 12.51 -16.28
N ASN A 69 -6.56 12.64 -16.34
CA ASN A 69 -5.73 11.96 -17.33
C ASN A 69 -5.54 10.51 -16.92
N GLU A 70 -6.11 9.59 -17.66
CA GLU A 70 -6.03 8.14 -17.48
C GLU A 70 -5.06 7.50 -18.48
N GLY A 71 -4.20 8.31 -19.10
CA GLY A 71 -3.21 7.89 -20.11
C GLY A 71 -3.46 8.48 -21.49
N GLU A 72 -4.48 9.35 -21.68
CA GLU A 72 -4.76 9.99 -22.97
C GLU A 72 -3.72 11.04 -23.36
N VAL A 73 -3.08 11.65 -22.36
CA VAL A 73 -2.03 12.67 -22.55
C VAL A 73 -0.81 12.27 -21.73
N PRO A 74 0.42 12.44 -22.24
CA PRO A 74 1.63 12.13 -21.50
C PRO A 74 1.65 12.79 -20.12
N GLN A 75 2.01 12.02 -19.08
CA GLN A 75 2.23 12.51 -17.72
C GLN A 75 3.73 12.56 -17.44
N TYR A 76 4.16 13.56 -16.70
CA TYR A 76 5.56 13.73 -16.34
C TYR A 76 5.71 13.67 -14.82
N TYR A 77 6.51 12.72 -14.35
CA TYR A 77 6.85 12.61 -12.94
C TYR A 77 8.24 13.21 -12.72
N ILE A 78 8.32 14.18 -11.80
CA ILE A 78 9.56 14.89 -11.46
C ILE A 78 9.87 14.58 -10.01
N GLU A 79 10.98 13.92 -9.76
CA GLU A 79 11.52 13.70 -8.42
C GLU A 79 12.25 14.95 -7.94
N GLU A 80 12.29 15.14 -6.61
CA GLU A 80 12.98 16.26 -5.96
C GLU A 80 12.62 17.65 -6.54
N SER A 81 11.38 17.83 -6.97
CA SER A 81 10.87 19.07 -7.55
C SER A 81 10.87 20.24 -6.55
N HIS A 82 10.84 19.94 -5.26
CA HIS A 82 10.85 20.92 -4.16
C HIS A 82 11.23 20.23 -2.84
N PRO A 83 11.60 20.98 -1.78
CA PRO A 83 11.90 20.39 -0.48
C PRO A 83 10.75 19.54 0.06
N ALA A 84 11.04 18.33 0.48
CA ALA A 84 10.06 17.41 1.05
C ALA A 84 9.57 17.91 2.42
N ILE A 85 8.26 17.82 2.66
CA ILE A 85 7.63 18.09 3.96
C ILE A 85 7.57 16.79 4.79
N ILE A 86 7.38 15.67 4.11
CA ILE A 86 7.37 14.32 4.67
C ILE A 86 8.56 13.59 4.06
N VAL A 87 9.33 12.90 4.88
CA VAL A 87 10.46 12.09 4.41
C VAL A 87 9.94 11.06 3.42
N PRO A 88 10.58 10.86 2.25
CA PRO A 88 10.12 9.95 1.20
C PRO A 88 9.80 8.56 1.72
N GLU A 89 10.60 8.03 2.64
CA GLU A 89 10.41 6.72 3.26
C GLU A 89 9.11 6.63 4.09
N GLU A 90 8.78 7.69 4.83
CA GLU A 90 7.51 7.77 5.58
C GLU A 90 6.32 7.83 4.63
N PHE A 91 6.45 8.59 3.54
CA PHE A 91 5.41 8.65 2.51
C PHE A 91 5.14 7.26 1.92
N GLU A 92 6.18 6.52 1.52
CA GLU A 92 6.03 5.18 0.92
C GLU A 92 5.44 4.17 1.92
N LEU A 93 5.82 4.22 3.19
CA LEU A 93 5.20 3.41 4.24
C LEU A 93 3.69 3.71 4.36
N VAL A 94 3.29 4.97 4.24
CA VAL A 94 1.89 5.38 4.26
C VAL A 94 1.14 4.86 3.03
N GLN A 95 1.75 4.90 1.81
CA GLN A 95 1.12 4.33 0.61
C GLN A 95 0.93 2.82 0.75
N ALA A 96 1.94 2.08 1.20
CA ALA A 96 1.85 0.64 1.44
C ALA A 96 0.75 0.30 2.45
N GLU A 97 0.62 1.06 3.54
CA GLU A 97 -0.42 0.87 4.54
C GLU A 97 -1.81 1.25 4.02
N LEU A 98 -1.94 2.27 3.17
CA LEU A 98 -3.20 2.63 2.50
C LEU A 98 -3.68 1.47 1.62
N LEU A 99 -2.80 0.92 0.79
CA LEU A 99 -3.11 -0.21 -0.09
C LEU A 99 -3.51 -1.44 0.74
N ARG A 100 -2.76 -1.77 1.79
CA ARG A 100 -3.08 -2.86 2.71
C ARG A 100 -4.47 -2.69 3.32
N ARG A 101 -4.82 -1.49 3.82
CA ARG A 101 -6.14 -1.22 4.42
C ARG A 101 -7.27 -1.28 3.40
N GLN A 102 -7.04 -0.89 2.16
CA GLN A 102 -8.01 -1.04 1.06
C GLN A 102 -8.30 -2.51 0.77
N ASN A 103 -7.27 -3.35 0.69
CA ASN A 103 -7.41 -4.78 0.43
C ASN A 103 -8.13 -5.51 1.58
N LEU A 104 -7.98 -5.05 2.81
CA LEU A 104 -8.70 -5.58 3.98
C LEU A 104 -10.17 -5.16 4.05
N ARG A 105 -10.61 -4.18 3.26
CA ARG A 105 -12.00 -3.69 3.20
C ARG A 105 -12.54 -3.36 4.60
N ARG A 106 -13.66 -4.05 5.01
CA ARG A 106 -14.35 -3.81 6.31
C ARG A 106 -13.65 -4.43 7.51
N GLN A 107 -12.60 -5.21 7.33
CA GLN A 107 -11.91 -5.89 8.44
C GLN A 107 -11.01 -4.95 9.27
N TYR A 108 -10.70 -3.76 8.74
CA TYR A 108 -9.91 -2.76 9.45
C TYR A 108 -10.81 -1.77 10.18
N ASN A 109 -10.67 -1.68 11.53
CA ASN A 109 -11.47 -0.79 12.38
C ASN A 109 -10.75 0.51 12.81
N GLY A 110 -9.48 0.67 12.49
CA GLY A 110 -8.70 1.89 12.74
C GLY A 110 -8.45 2.26 14.21
N LYS A 111 -8.57 1.30 15.15
CA LYS A 111 -8.40 1.59 16.58
C LYS A 111 -6.97 1.44 17.08
N SER A 112 -6.14 0.66 16.42
CA SER A 112 -4.75 0.40 16.81
C SER A 112 -3.94 -0.12 15.62
N VAL A 113 -2.63 -0.02 15.69
CA VAL A 113 -1.67 -0.56 14.71
C VAL A 113 -1.72 -2.08 14.62
N PHE A 114 -2.26 -2.74 15.64
CA PHE A 114 -2.46 -4.20 15.67
C PHE A 114 -3.70 -4.66 14.91
N ALA A 115 -4.60 -3.73 14.54
CA ALA A 115 -5.83 -4.06 13.82
C ALA A 115 -5.53 -4.71 12.47
N ALA A 116 -6.20 -5.85 12.19
CA ALA A 116 -6.03 -6.67 10.99
C ALA A 116 -4.57 -7.11 10.73
N ARG A 117 -3.77 -7.23 11.79
CA ARG A 117 -2.43 -7.85 11.77
C ARG A 117 -2.32 -9.04 12.72
N LEU A 118 -3.17 -9.08 13.77
CA LEU A 118 -3.23 -10.24 14.66
C LEU A 118 -4.18 -11.27 14.09
N VAL A 119 -3.69 -12.48 13.86
CA VAL A 119 -4.40 -13.61 13.24
C VAL A 119 -4.54 -14.75 14.23
N CYS A 120 -5.69 -15.40 14.24
CA CYS A 120 -5.95 -16.58 15.06
C CYS A 120 -5.32 -17.82 14.41
N GLY A 121 -4.45 -18.51 15.13
CA GLY A 121 -3.83 -19.77 14.69
C GLY A 121 -4.81 -20.94 14.57
N ASP A 122 -6.02 -20.83 15.20
CA ASP A 122 -7.04 -21.89 15.11
C ASP A 122 -7.93 -21.76 13.88
N CYS A 123 -8.35 -20.54 13.52
CA CYS A 123 -9.35 -20.33 12.47
C CYS A 123 -8.91 -19.34 11.36
N GLY A 124 -7.72 -18.78 11.43
CA GLY A 124 -7.22 -17.82 10.44
C GLY A 124 -7.86 -16.43 10.47
N ASN A 125 -8.89 -16.21 11.31
CA ASN A 125 -9.56 -14.92 11.39
C ASN A 125 -8.79 -13.91 12.23
N PHE A 126 -9.08 -12.61 12.03
CA PHE A 126 -8.42 -11.55 12.77
C PHE A 126 -8.89 -11.44 14.22
N PHE A 127 -7.98 -11.02 15.06
CA PHE A 127 -8.27 -10.53 16.40
C PHE A 127 -8.86 -9.11 16.30
N GLY A 128 -9.80 -8.82 17.19
CA GLY A 128 -10.40 -7.50 17.37
C GLY A 128 -10.25 -7.01 18.81
N ALA A 129 -10.10 -5.70 18.96
CA ALA A 129 -10.11 -5.06 20.27
C ALA A 129 -11.50 -5.16 20.91
N LYS A 130 -11.57 -5.66 22.14
CA LYS A 130 -12.77 -5.78 22.95
C LYS A 130 -12.55 -5.03 24.27
N VAL A 131 -13.58 -4.39 24.77
CA VAL A 131 -13.53 -3.71 26.07
C VAL A 131 -14.12 -4.64 27.13
N TRP A 132 -13.32 -5.00 28.11
CA TRP A 132 -13.78 -5.73 29.29
C TRP A 132 -14.01 -4.77 30.45
N HIS A 133 -14.99 -5.08 31.29
CA HIS A 133 -15.36 -4.29 32.46
C HIS A 133 -15.61 -2.81 32.13
N SER A 134 -16.37 -2.56 31.02
CA SER A 134 -16.60 -1.21 30.48
C SER A 134 -17.07 -0.18 31.49
N ASN A 135 -17.82 -0.62 32.48
CA ASN A 135 -18.48 0.23 33.50
C ASN A 135 -17.79 0.17 34.88
N SER A 136 -16.57 -0.31 34.99
CA SER A 136 -15.84 -0.43 36.24
C SER A 136 -14.43 0.16 36.18
N LYS A 137 -13.82 0.34 37.39
CA LYS A 137 -12.42 0.77 37.52
C LYS A 137 -11.41 -0.25 36.90
N TYR A 138 -11.86 -1.46 36.60
CA TYR A 138 -11.05 -2.51 35.96
C TYR A 138 -11.22 -2.53 34.44
N ARG A 139 -11.74 -1.47 33.84
CA ARG A 139 -11.90 -1.35 32.39
C ARG A 139 -10.57 -1.53 31.71
N GLN A 140 -10.52 -2.52 30.80
CA GLN A 140 -9.33 -2.82 29.99
C GLN A 140 -9.70 -3.17 28.55
N VAL A 141 -8.78 -2.92 27.63
CA VAL A 141 -8.90 -3.34 26.23
C VAL A 141 -8.10 -4.62 26.05
N ILE A 142 -8.76 -5.64 25.54
CA ILE A 142 -8.12 -6.91 25.19
C ILE A 142 -8.28 -7.18 23.71
N TRP A 143 -7.34 -7.91 23.17
CA TRP A 143 -7.38 -8.45 21.81
C TRP A 143 -7.84 -9.91 21.86
N GLN A 144 -8.88 -10.23 21.09
CA GLN A 144 -9.49 -11.55 21.04
C GLN A 144 -9.90 -11.89 19.63
N CYS A 145 -9.81 -13.18 19.24
CA CYS A 145 -10.31 -13.66 17.97
C CYS A 145 -11.79 -13.26 17.77
N ASN A 146 -12.10 -12.63 16.64
CA ASN A 146 -13.45 -12.19 16.32
C ASN A 146 -14.43 -13.36 16.20
N HIS A 147 -13.96 -14.55 15.86
CA HIS A 147 -14.75 -15.78 15.74
C HIS A 147 -14.69 -16.69 16.97
N LYS A 148 -14.13 -16.21 18.10
CA LYS A 148 -13.91 -17.05 19.31
C LYS A 148 -15.16 -17.79 19.79
N PHE A 149 -16.32 -17.18 19.64
CA PHE A 149 -17.60 -17.73 20.11
C PHE A 149 -18.57 -18.05 18.96
N GLN A 150 -18.08 -18.00 17.70
CA GLN A 150 -18.90 -18.25 16.52
C GLN A 150 -18.55 -19.63 15.91
N GLY A 151 -19.54 -20.28 15.31
CA GLY A 151 -19.38 -21.56 14.63
C GLY A 151 -19.40 -22.78 15.57
N VAL A 152 -19.23 -23.96 14.98
CA VAL A 152 -19.28 -25.27 15.66
C VAL A 152 -18.02 -25.47 16.50
N CYS A 153 -16.86 -25.06 16.02
CA CYS A 153 -15.59 -25.17 16.73
C CYS A 153 -15.17 -23.80 17.29
N LYS A 154 -15.20 -23.66 18.61
CA LYS A 154 -14.77 -22.45 19.29
C LYS A 154 -13.23 -22.36 19.29
N CYS A 155 -12.68 -21.19 18.95
CA CYS A 155 -11.23 -20.96 19.03
C CYS A 155 -10.75 -20.98 20.50
N GLN A 156 -9.65 -21.67 20.74
CA GLN A 156 -9.04 -21.77 22.09
C GLN A 156 -7.87 -20.80 22.29
N THR A 157 -7.55 -19.99 21.29
CA THR A 157 -6.51 -18.98 21.38
C THR A 157 -6.74 -18.02 22.57
N PRO A 158 -5.69 -17.64 23.32
CA PRO A 158 -5.81 -16.72 24.44
C PRO A 158 -6.24 -15.33 23.96
N HIS A 159 -6.83 -14.56 24.86
CA HIS A 159 -6.95 -13.10 24.69
C HIS A 159 -5.66 -12.44 25.15
N LEU A 160 -5.33 -11.30 24.55
CA LEU A 160 -4.08 -10.59 24.83
C LEU A 160 -4.36 -9.14 25.21
N GLN A 161 -3.61 -8.63 26.16
CA GLN A 161 -3.50 -7.20 26.39
C GLN A 161 -2.54 -6.58 25.36
N GLU A 162 -2.77 -5.34 24.99
CA GLU A 162 -1.94 -4.62 24.03
C GLU A 162 -0.49 -4.52 24.50
N SER A 163 -0.28 -4.27 25.78
CA SER A 163 1.05 -4.24 26.42
C SER A 163 1.83 -5.55 26.28
N VAL A 164 1.11 -6.69 26.36
CA VAL A 164 1.76 -8.00 26.16
C VAL A 164 2.26 -8.16 24.73
N ILE A 165 1.45 -7.74 23.73
CA ILE A 165 1.85 -7.80 22.32
C ILE A 165 3.08 -6.93 22.09
N GLN A 166 3.09 -5.72 22.64
CA GLN A 166 4.22 -4.80 22.55
C GLN A 166 5.49 -5.38 23.16
N GLN A 167 5.40 -5.91 24.39
CA GLN A 167 6.55 -6.54 25.08
C GLN A 167 7.10 -7.74 24.32
N ARG A 168 6.23 -8.61 23.79
CA ARG A 168 6.66 -9.77 23.02
C ARG A 168 7.29 -9.38 21.68
N PHE A 169 6.77 -8.34 21.05
CA PHE A 169 7.40 -7.79 19.85
C PHE A 169 8.80 -7.21 20.15
N GLN A 170 8.94 -6.44 21.24
CA GLN A 170 10.24 -5.91 21.66
C GLN A 170 11.25 -7.05 21.91
N ALA A 171 10.85 -8.10 22.62
CA ALA A 171 11.70 -9.28 22.87
C ALA A 171 12.10 -9.98 21.55
N ALA A 172 11.14 -10.12 20.61
CA ALA A 172 11.38 -10.70 19.30
C ALA A 172 12.39 -9.87 18.49
N VAL A 173 12.23 -8.54 18.48
CA VAL A 173 13.17 -7.63 17.80
C VAL A 173 14.56 -7.68 18.44
N GLN A 174 14.65 -7.78 19.75
CA GLN A 174 15.94 -7.89 20.43
C GLN A 174 16.68 -9.18 20.05
N GLU A 175 15.97 -10.30 19.92
CA GLU A 175 16.53 -11.55 19.41
C GLU A 175 16.94 -11.41 17.92
N LEU A 176 16.16 -10.72 17.12
CA LEU A 176 16.43 -10.43 15.72
C LEU A 176 17.69 -9.56 15.56
N LEU A 177 17.88 -8.56 16.43
CA LEU A 177 19.08 -7.71 16.42
C LEU A 177 20.36 -8.49 16.66
N GLN A 178 20.31 -9.58 17.44
CA GLN A 178 21.45 -10.48 17.61
C GLN A 178 21.82 -11.21 16.31
N LYS A 179 20.84 -11.46 15.44
CA LYS A 179 21.01 -12.13 14.13
C LYS A 179 21.06 -11.13 12.97
N ARG A 180 21.18 -9.83 13.26
CA ARG A 180 21.03 -8.72 12.30
C ARG A 180 21.84 -8.90 11.02
N LYS A 181 23.11 -9.31 11.13
CA LYS A 181 23.98 -9.44 9.96
C LYS A 181 23.44 -10.46 8.94
N ALA A 182 23.08 -11.65 9.42
CA ALA A 182 22.54 -12.71 8.57
C ALA A 182 21.20 -12.28 7.91
N ILE A 183 20.36 -11.54 8.65
CA ILE A 183 19.08 -11.06 8.12
C ILE A 183 19.30 -10.01 7.04
N LEU A 184 20.22 -9.08 7.21
CA LEU A 184 20.54 -8.07 6.19
C LEU A 184 21.12 -8.72 4.92
N GLU A 185 21.96 -9.76 5.07
CA GLU A 185 22.47 -10.56 3.97
C GLU A 185 21.31 -11.27 3.22
N ASN A 186 20.38 -11.90 3.94
CA ASN A 186 19.20 -12.52 3.34
C ASN A 186 18.30 -11.51 2.62
N CYS A 187 18.06 -10.32 3.19
CA CYS A 187 17.31 -9.27 2.54
C CYS A 187 17.97 -8.84 1.22
N GLN A 188 19.30 -8.78 1.18
CA GLN A 188 20.01 -8.44 -0.07
C GLN A 188 19.78 -9.50 -1.16
N VAL A 189 19.88 -10.77 -0.80
CA VAL A 189 19.58 -11.89 -1.72
C VAL A 189 18.12 -11.83 -2.21
N MET A 190 17.17 -11.53 -1.31
CA MET A 190 15.76 -11.39 -1.66
C MET A 190 15.51 -10.21 -2.61
N LEU A 191 16.19 -9.09 -2.43
CA LEU A 191 16.11 -7.94 -3.34
C LEU A 191 16.56 -8.34 -4.75
N GLU A 192 17.66 -9.07 -4.87
CA GLU A 192 18.19 -9.51 -6.15
C GLU A 192 17.28 -10.53 -6.86
N LEU A 193 16.74 -11.50 -6.10
CA LEU A 193 15.97 -12.59 -6.70
C LEU A 193 14.49 -12.27 -6.93
N LEU A 194 13.85 -11.52 -6.02
CA LEU A 194 12.40 -11.34 -6.01
C LEU A 194 11.93 -10.00 -6.56
N THR A 195 12.83 -9.04 -6.73
CA THR A 195 12.47 -7.68 -7.14
C THR A 195 13.17 -7.22 -8.42
N ASP A 196 13.85 -8.13 -9.09
CA ASP A 196 14.42 -7.86 -10.42
C ASP A 196 13.28 -7.64 -11.43
N CYS A 197 13.30 -6.48 -12.08
CA CYS A 197 12.32 -6.09 -13.09
C CYS A 197 12.89 -6.10 -14.51
N THR A 198 14.15 -6.50 -14.70
CA THR A 198 14.85 -6.42 -15.99
C THR A 198 14.09 -7.14 -17.10
N ASP A 199 13.60 -8.32 -16.83
CA ASP A 199 12.80 -9.13 -17.75
C ASP A 199 11.47 -8.47 -18.12
N LEU A 200 10.79 -7.90 -17.13
CA LEU A 200 9.51 -7.20 -17.32
C LEU A 200 9.70 -5.91 -18.12
N GLU A 201 10.78 -5.18 -17.86
CA GLU A 201 11.10 -3.94 -18.56
C GLU A 201 11.43 -4.21 -20.04
N TYR A 202 12.16 -5.29 -20.31
CA TYR A 202 12.41 -5.73 -21.69
C TYR A 202 11.10 -6.09 -22.42
N GLN A 203 10.23 -6.88 -21.79
CA GLN A 203 8.94 -7.26 -22.38
C GLN A 203 8.04 -6.04 -22.60
N LEU A 204 8.00 -5.09 -21.68
CA LEU A 204 7.25 -3.85 -21.82
C LEU A 204 7.76 -3.01 -23.00
N GLN A 205 9.06 -2.88 -23.16
CA GLN A 205 9.68 -2.16 -24.28
C GLN A 205 9.36 -2.82 -25.63
N GLU A 206 9.35 -4.15 -25.69
CA GLU A 206 8.97 -4.90 -26.88
C GLU A 206 7.51 -4.67 -27.25
N LEU A 207 6.60 -4.73 -26.25
CA LEU A 207 5.18 -4.44 -26.47
C LEU A 207 4.93 -2.99 -26.92
N GLU A 208 5.63 -2.03 -26.34
CA GLU A 208 5.55 -0.63 -26.76
C GLU A 208 5.95 -0.46 -28.21
N THR A 209 7.03 -1.12 -28.63
CA THR A 209 7.48 -1.13 -30.03
C THR A 209 6.43 -1.72 -30.97
N GLN A 210 5.79 -2.83 -30.59
CA GLN A 210 4.72 -3.46 -31.36
C GLN A 210 3.48 -2.55 -31.45
N LYS A 211 3.05 -1.94 -30.36
CA LYS A 211 1.94 -0.98 -30.33
C LYS A 211 2.23 0.24 -31.19
N MET A 212 3.45 0.76 -31.17
CA MET A 212 3.86 1.89 -32.00
C MET A 212 3.71 1.56 -33.50
N ARG A 213 4.17 0.38 -33.92
CA ARG A 213 4.01 -0.07 -35.34
C ARG A 213 2.55 -0.13 -35.76
N ILE A 214 1.66 -0.69 -34.91
CA ILE A 214 0.23 -0.75 -35.21
C ILE A 214 -0.36 0.67 -35.27
N SER A 215 0.01 1.55 -34.34
CA SER A 215 -0.43 2.94 -34.32
C SER A 215 -0.01 3.70 -35.59
N GLU A 216 1.21 3.51 -36.07
CA GLU A 216 1.69 4.09 -37.33
C GLU A 216 0.89 3.57 -38.52
N GLN A 217 0.58 2.28 -38.57
CA GLN A 217 -0.27 1.69 -39.61
C GLN A 217 -1.69 2.30 -39.60
N VAL A 218 -2.31 2.43 -38.42
CA VAL A 218 -3.63 3.07 -38.25
C VAL A 218 -3.58 4.51 -38.75
N GLN A 219 -2.56 5.28 -38.38
CA GLN A 219 -2.40 6.66 -38.85
C GLN A 219 -2.24 6.74 -40.36
N GLY A 220 -1.48 5.80 -40.96
CA GLY A 220 -1.34 5.66 -42.40
C GLY A 220 -2.69 5.45 -43.09
N TYR A 221 -3.49 4.48 -42.62
CA TYR A 221 -4.82 4.19 -43.17
C TYR A 221 -5.80 5.36 -43.01
N VAL A 222 -5.79 6.04 -41.86
CA VAL A 222 -6.61 7.24 -41.65
C VAL A 222 -6.25 8.34 -42.62
N ARG A 223 -4.94 8.54 -42.92
CA ARG A 223 -4.46 9.53 -43.90
C ARG A 223 -4.89 9.14 -45.31
N GLU A 224 -4.68 7.89 -45.73
CA GLU A 224 -5.10 7.41 -47.04
C GLU A 224 -6.61 7.57 -47.25
N ASN A 225 -7.44 7.28 -46.25
CA ASN A 225 -8.89 7.43 -46.33
C ASN A 225 -9.33 8.90 -46.42
N SER A 226 -8.51 9.84 -45.93
CA SER A 226 -8.78 11.27 -46.04
C SER A 226 -8.41 11.85 -47.41
N GLU A 227 -7.49 11.24 -48.16
CA GLU A 227 -6.97 11.73 -49.42
C GLU A 227 -7.61 11.05 -50.65
N ILE A 228 -8.04 9.80 -50.53
CA ILE A 228 -8.55 8.96 -51.60
C ILE A 228 -9.94 8.41 -51.23
N VAL A 229 -10.91 8.47 -52.17
CA VAL A 229 -12.19 7.82 -52.01
C VAL A 229 -12.02 6.30 -51.99
N GLN A 230 -12.20 5.69 -50.82
CA GLN A 230 -12.05 4.25 -50.63
C GLN A 230 -13.42 3.58 -50.39
N ASP A 231 -13.47 2.26 -50.60
CA ASP A 231 -14.57 1.41 -50.17
C ASP A 231 -14.63 1.37 -48.64
N GLN A 232 -15.68 1.93 -48.08
CA GLN A 232 -15.86 2.08 -46.63
C GLN A 232 -15.93 0.74 -45.88
N GLU A 233 -16.51 -0.31 -46.50
CA GLU A 233 -16.56 -1.63 -45.86
C GLU A 233 -15.16 -2.22 -45.72
N LYS A 234 -14.33 -2.15 -46.76
CA LYS A 234 -12.95 -2.62 -46.69
C LYS A 234 -12.08 -1.80 -45.76
N TYR A 235 -12.33 -0.50 -45.68
CA TYR A 235 -11.64 0.36 -44.72
C TYR A 235 -11.96 -0.07 -43.28
N GLU A 236 -13.24 -0.25 -42.97
CA GLU A 236 -13.70 -0.65 -41.64
C GLU A 236 -13.16 -2.04 -41.23
N GLU A 237 -13.20 -3.02 -42.14
CA GLU A 237 -12.63 -4.36 -41.89
C GLU A 237 -11.13 -4.28 -41.52
N ARG A 238 -10.35 -3.50 -42.27
CA ARG A 238 -8.91 -3.33 -41.99
C ARG A 238 -8.66 -2.59 -40.70
N TYR A 239 -9.42 -1.56 -40.42
CA TYR A 239 -9.35 -0.80 -39.18
C TYR A 239 -9.64 -1.70 -37.97
N GLN A 240 -10.73 -2.46 -38.01
CA GLN A 240 -11.11 -3.41 -36.96
C GLN A 240 -10.07 -4.52 -36.78
N ALA A 241 -9.44 -4.99 -37.84
CA ALA A 241 -8.37 -5.96 -37.75
C ALA A 241 -7.15 -5.41 -36.99
N LEU A 242 -6.79 -4.15 -37.19
CA LEU A 242 -5.70 -3.49 -36.45
C LEU A 242 -6.08 -3.23 -34.98
N VAL A 243 -7.29 -2.79 -34.73
CA VAL A 243 -7.81 -2.65 -33.34
C VAL A 243 -7.78 -4.00 -32.63
N GLY A 244 -8.21 -5.07 -33.31
CA GLY A 244 -8.17 -6.43 -32.77
C GLY A 244 -6.75 -6.94 -32.46
N GLN A 245 -5.72 -6.41 -33.13
CA GLN A 245 -4.31 -6.68 -32.81
C GLN A 245 -3.80 -5.83 -31.66
N TYR A 246 -4.28 -4.59 -31.53
CA TYR A 246 -3.84 -3.65 -30.50
C TYR A 246 -4.37 -3.97 -29.12
N GLU A 247 -5.65 -4.38 -29.00
CA GLU A 247 -6.30 -4.64 -27.72
C GLU A 247 -5.61 -5.75 -26.88
N PRO A 248 -5.19 -6.91 -27.45
CA PRO A 248 -4.46 -7.91 -26.68
C PRO A 248 -3.11 -7.40 -26.17
N LEU A 249 -2.38 -6.61 -26.97
CA LEU A 249 -1.11 -6.01 -26.54
C LEU A 249 -1.30 -5.04 -25.39
N GLN A 250 -2.36 -4.24 -25.42
CA GLN A 250 -2.70 -3.33 -24.33
C GLN A 250 -3.04 -4.09 -23.04
N LYS A 251 -3.80 -5.19 -23.12
CA LYS A 251 -4.11 -6.03 -21.96
C LYS A 251 -2.85 -6.67 -21.39
N GLN A 252 -1.96 -7.16 -22.24
CA GLN A 252 -0.69 -7.75 -21.84
C GLN A 252 0.22 -6.72 -21.18
N GLU A 253 0.32 -5.51 -21.74
CA GLU A 253 1.07 -4.40 -21.15
C GLU A 253 0.54 -4.05 -19.75
N THR A 254 -0.78 -3.93 -19.58
CA THR A 254 -1.39 -3.65 -18.28
C THR A 254 -1.03 -4.73 -17.25
N ALA A 255 -1.09 -6.00 -17.63
CA ALA A 255 -0.74 -7.11 -16.75
C ALA A 255 0.75 -7.09 -16.35
N LEU A 256 1.65 -6.77 -17.28
CA LEU A 256 3.09 -6.65 -17.00
C LEU A 256 3.41 -5.41 -16.14
N GLN A 257 2.70 -4.31 -16.35
CA GLN A 257 2.81 -3.11 -15.50
C GLN A 257 2.36 -3.37 -14.06
N GLU A 258 1.27 -4.14 -13.88
CA GLU A 258 0.81 -4.58 -12.55
C GLU A 258 1.85 -5.46 -11.86
N GLN A 259 2.43 -6.44 -12.57
CA GLN A 259 3.51 -7.28 -12.03
C GLN A 259 4.76 -6.47 -11.66
N ARG A 260 5.14 -5.52 -12.52
CA ARG A 260 6.26 -4.61 -12.23
C ARG A 260 5.99 -3.75 -11.00
N ALA A 261 4.80 -3.19 -10.89
CA ALA A 261 4.40 -2.40 -9.73
C ALA A 261 4.42 -3.23 -8.44
N GLU A 262 3.98 -4.48 -8.48
CA GLU A 262 4.04 -5.41 -7.35
C GLU A 262 5.49 -5.69 -6.92
N ARG A 263 6.39 -6.00 -7.87
CA ARG A 263 7.81 -6.21 -7.57
C ARG A 263 8.48 -4.97 -6.98
N LEU A 264 8.20 -3.78 -7.52
CA LEU A 264 8.72 -2.52 -7.00
C LEU A 264 8.19 -2.22 -5.58
N ALA A 265 6.89 -2.45 -5.35
CA ALA A 265 6.30 -2.30 -4.01
C ALA A 265 6.97 -3.26 -2.99
N ARG A 266 7.25 -4.50 -3.40
CA ARG A 266 7.97 -5.46 -2.57
C ARG A 266 9.42 -5.04 -2.30
N ARG A 267 10.10 -4.47 -3.31
CA ARG A 267 11.45 -3.90 -3.17
C ARG A 267 11.47 -2.82 -2.10
N GLU A 268 10.55 -1.85 -2.18
CA GLU A 268 10.44 -0.78 -1.19
C GLU A 268 10.16 -1.31 0.22
N GLN A 269 9.31 -2.34 0.34
CA GLN A 269 9.03 -2.96 1.64
C GLN A 269 10.29 -3.59 2.26
N ILE A 270 11.08 -4.35 1.49
CA ILE A 270 12.31 -4.98 1.97
C ILE A 270 13.36 -3.92 2.29
N GLN A 271 13.54 -2.92 1.44
CA GLN A 271 14.47 -1.80 1.70
C GLN A 271 14.07 -0.98 2.91
N GLY A 272 12.77 -0.71 3.09
CA GLY A 272 12.23 -0.05 4.28
C GLY A 272 12.53 -0.83 5.57
N PHE A 273 12.40 -2.18 5.51
CA PHE A 273 12.78 -3.05 6.62
C PHE A 273 14.29 -3.03 6.88
N GLN A 274 15.13 -3.11 5.83
CA GLN A 274 16.60 -3.00 5.98
C GLN A 274 17.02 -1.67 6.64
N ARG A 275 16.43 -0.55 6.20
CA ARG A 275 16.70 0.78 6.79
C ARG A 275 16.29 0.83 8.26
N ALA A 276 15.08 0.36 8.59
CA ALA A 276 14.58 0.30 9.95
C ALA A 276 15.47 -0.55 10.86
N LEU A 277 15.90 -1.73 10.38
CA LEU A 277 16.80 -2.62 11.11
C LEU A 277 18.22 -2.05 11.22
N SER A 278 18.70 -1.35 10.20
CA SER A 278 20.03 -0.72 10.18
C SER A 278 20.11 0.50 11.09
N GLY A 279 19.03 1.26 11.22
CA GLY A 279 18.96 2.43 12.08
C GLY A 279 18.87 2.13 13.57
N GLN A 280 18.56 0.89 13.96
CA GLN A 280 18.46 0.50 15.37
C GLN A 280 19.83 0.19 15.96
N ASN A 281 20.33 1.08 16.81
CA ASN A 281 21.57 0.92 17.56
C ASN A 281 21.26 0.62 19.04
N GLY A 282 21.07 -0.65 19.39
CA GLY A 282 20.91 -1.07 20.79
C GLY A 282 19.51 -1.55 21.18
N MET A 283 19.26 -1.61 22.51
CA MET A 283 17.98 -2.03 23.08
C MET A 283 16.86 -1.05 22.67
N LEU A 284 15.72 -1.59 22.26
CA LEU A 284 14.49 -0.80 22.10
C LEU A 284 13.89 -0.54 23.49
N PRO A 285 13.95 0.69 24.03
CA PRO A 285 13.41 0.97 25.36
C PRO A 285 11.88 0.92 25.38
N GLU A 286 11.25 1.25 24.25
CA GLU A 286 9.80 1.29 24.11
C GLU A 286 9.34 0.65 22.78
N PHE A 287 8.04 0.39 22.67
CA PHE A 287 7.42 -0.14 21.45
C PHE A 287 7.49 0.90 20.32
N ASP A 288 8.18 0.55 19.25
CA ASP A 288 8.30 1.40 18.06
C ASP A 288 7.22 1.01 17.04
N THR A 289 6.27 1.92 16.86
CA THR A 289 5.17 1.77 15.91
C THR A 289 5.66 1.75 14.45
N GLN A 290 6.67 2.53 14.11
CA GLN A 290 7.20 2.58 12.75
C GLN A 290 7.89 1.26 12.40
N LEU A 291 8.71 0.75 13.33
CA LEU A 291 9.36 -0.54 13.17
C LEU A 291 8.32 -1.69 13.08
N TRP A 292 7.26 -1.66 13.92
CA TRP A 292 6.16 -2.62 13.81
C TRP A 292 5.54 -2.62 12.40
N LEU A 293 5.20 -1.45 11.88
CA LEU A 293 4.56 -1.31 10.56
C LEU A 293 5.51 -1.61 9.40
N ALA A 294 6.78 -1.29 9.56
CA ALA A 294 7.83 -1.58 8.57
C ALA A 294 8.16 -3.08 8.52
N ALA A 295 8.27 -3.74 9.68
CA ALA A 295 8.77 -5.10 9.78
C ALA A 295 7.68 -6.17 9.71
N VAL A 296 6.55 -6.00 10.43
CA VAL A 296 5.57 -7.06 10.64
C VAL A 296 4.52 -7.10 9.53
N GLU A 297 4.39 -8.22 8.88
CA GLU A 297 3.26 -8.50 7.98
C GLU A 297 2.03 -8.91 8.79
N ARG A 298 2.16 -9.93 9.65
CA ARG A 298 1.12 -10.44 10.55
C ARG A 298 1.71 -11.06 11.80
N ALA A 299 0.91 -11.17 12.85
CA ALA A 299 1.27 -11.92 14.06
C ALA A 299 0.20 -12.98 14.32
N VAL A 300 0.61 -14.25 14.39
CA VAL A 300 -0.27 -15.41 14.58
C VAL A 300 -0.26 -15.82 16.04
N VAL A 301 -1.44 -15.81 16.66
CA VAL A 301 -1.62 -16.21 18.07
C VAL A 301 -2.08 -17.66 18.12
N HIS A 302 -1.32 -18.52 18.76
CA HIS A 302 -1.60 -19.95 18.89
C HIS A 302 -2.22 -20.31 20.24
N ARG A 303 -2.94 -21.45 20.29
CA ARG A 303 -3.62 -21.94 21.50
C ARG A 303 -2.66 -22.36 22.60
N ASP A 304 -1.42 -22.71 22.26
CA ASP A 304 -0.34 -23.12 23.20
C ASP A 304 0.35 -21.92 23.87
N GLY A 305 -0.21 -20.72 23.72
CA GLY A 305 0.34 -19.52 24.32
C GLY A 305 1.58 -18.99 23.60
N LYS A 306 1.72 -19.25 22.31
CA LYS A 306 2.75 -18.66 21.47
C LYS A 306 2.17 -17.58 20.57
N ILE A 307 2.97 -16.56 20.31
CA ILE A 307 2.75 -15.58 19.25
C ILE A 307 3.90 -15.65 18.26
N VAL A 308 3.58 -15.79 16.97
CA VAL A 308 4.56 -15.86 15.88
C VAL A 308 4.43 -14.56 15.08
N PHE A 309 5.46 -13.73 15.13
CA PHE A 309 5.55 -12.54 14.28
C PHE A 309 6.14 -12.95 12.94
N VAL A 310 5.32 -12.88 11.89
CA VAL A 310 5.76 -13.11 10.51
C VAL A 310 6.17 -11.75 9.95
N LEU A 311 7.44 -11.62 9.63
CA LEU A 311 7.99 -10.41 9.05
C LEU A 311 7.74 -10.36 7.54
N LYS A 312 7.85 -9.18 6.95
CA LYS A 312 7.61 -8.96 5.51
C LYS A 312 8.62 -9.67 4.59
N ASP A 313 9.77 -10.03 5.11
CA ASP A 313 10.78 -10.87 4.46
C ASP A 313 10.50 -12.38 4.59
N GLY A 314 9.42 -12.75 5.29
CA GLY A 314 9.06 -14.14 5.56
C GLY A 314 9.70 -14.73 6.81
N THR A 315 10.58 -14.00 7.50
CA THR A 315 11.18 -14.47 8.77
C THR A 315 10.09 -14.62 9.85
N GLU A 316 10.13 -15.73 10.58
CA GLU A 316 9.22 -15.99 11.69
C GLU A 316 9.94 -15.87 13.03
N LEU A 317 9.41 -15.03 13.90
CA LEU A 317 9.92 -14.83 15.26
C LEU A 317 8.91 -15.37 16.27
N VAL A 318 9.26 -16.44 16.97
CA VAL A 318 8.37 -17.13 17.92
C VAL A 318 8.63 -16.62 19.33
N GLN A 319 7.57 -16.16 20.00
CA GLN A 319 7.62 -15.72 21.40
C GLN A 319 6.55 -16.42 22.23
N LYS A 320 6.84 -16.73 23.50
CA LYS A 320 5.83 -17.20 24.45
C LYS A 320 5.08 -16.01 25.06
N ILE A 321 3.75 -16.11 25.15
CA ILE A 321 2.88 -15.09 25.71
C ILE A 321 2.98 -15.08 27.25
#